data_285310b997f1ad0509276f1222ba9a4d
#
_entry.id   285310b997f1ad0509276f1222ba9a4d
#
_cell.length_a   1.000
_cell.length_b   1.000
_cell.length_c   1.000
_cell.angle_alpha   90.00
_cell.angle_beta   90.00
_cell.angle_gamma   90.00
#
_symmetry.space_group_name_H-M   'P 1'
#
loop_
_entity.id
_entity.type
_entity.pdbx_description
1 polymer ?
#
loop_
_entity_poly.entity_id
_entity_poly.type
_entity_poly.pdbx_seq_one_letter_code
_entity_poly.pdbx_strand_id
1 'polypeptide(L)'
;MTTDLILPLVSLFSLALAALVLLIVRRKSDVLSKRMALYLLAGLAVAAGIGASLARIESVTTAFYWLEGLVLVLGVGHLVLARSQFSWIHTAPVSDELSLLMLTAALLAMAQTLAYGLLRPSGTFLPAVALGWLPFFLPTLFMLAYEAFAKIPARVYRKWFYPVDREVPLIELVDTIRLHVQVSKKPDQPQLTTYTVKAPIDRSLHDLFHYMIYSHNNEEDPENPIEYHEVDTEGSLLGWVFYRPKLGGFLKHYLDPSLSLSRSKLTSDTIIVARSYVSSIQK
;
A
#
# COMPACT_ATOMS: atom_id res chain seq x y z
N MET A 1 46.55 -9.47 -6.11
CA MET A 1 45.14 -9.12 -5.93
C MET A 1 44.67 -8.67 -7.33
N THR A 2 43.79 -9.43 -7.95
CA THR A 2 43.35 -9.16 -9.34
C THR A 2 42.51 -7.91 -9.39
N THR A 3 42.54 -7.17 -10.49
CA THR A 3 41.68 -5.96 -10.75
C THR A 3 40.23 -6.27 -10.52
N ASP A 4 39.78 -7.51 -10.77
CA ASP A 4 38.41 -7.98 -10.60
C ASP A 4 37.90 -7.99 -9.14
N LEU A 5 38.83 -8.06 -8.16
CA LEU A 5 38.51 -7.98 -6.74
C LEU A 5 38.54 -6.51 -6.24
N ILE A 6 39.42 -5.70 -6.76
CA ILE A 6 39.63 -4.32 -6.29
C ILE A 6 38.41 -3.47 -6.56
N LEU A 7 37.86 -3.50 -7.78
CA LEU A 7 36.75 -2.63 -8.19
C LEU A 7 35.48 -2.84 -7.32
N PRO A 8 34.95 -4.07 -7.15
CA PRO A 8 33.78 -4.27 -6.29
C PRO A 8 34.05 -3.91 -4.83
N LEU A 9 35.24 -4.17 -4.29
CA LEU A 9 35.57 -3.78 -2.91
C LEU A 9 35.63 -2.27 -2.72
N VAL A 10 36.20 -1.53 -3.65
CA VAL A 10 36.25 -0.06 -3.61
C VAL A 10 34.82 0.51 -3.71
N SER A 11 33.97 -0.04 -4.58
CA SER A 11 32.59 0.39 -4.71
C SER A 11 31.79 0.16 -3.44
N LEU A 12 31.89 -1.03 -2.84
CA LEU A 12 31.21 -1.37 -1.58
C LEU A 12 31.72 -0.52 -0.41
N PHE A 13 33.04 -0.28 -0.35
CA PHE A 13 33.64 0.59 0.66
C PHE A 13 33.13 2.03 0.55
N SER A 14 33.07 2.58 -0.66
CA SER A 14 32.55 3.94 -0.90
C SER A 14 31.08 4.06 -0.48
N LEU A 15 30.26 3.04 -0.79
CA LEU A 15 28.86 2.99 -0.40
C LEU A 15 28.70 2.91 1.13
N ALA A 16 29.50 2.05 1.79
CA ALA A 16 29.50 1.92 3.24
C ALA A 16 29.90 3.24 3.91
N LEU A 17 30.95 3.89 3.40
CA LEU A 17 31.41 5.17 3.92
C LEU A 17 30.37 6.26 3.79
N ALA A 18 29.72 6.38 2.63
CA ALA A 18 28.66 7.36 2.41
C ALA A 18 27.49 7.13 3.38
N ALA A 19 27.02 5.91 3.53
CA ALA A 19 25.95 5.55 4.46
C ALA A 19 26.33 5.83 5.92
N LEU A 20 27.58 5.52 6.30
CA LEU A 20 28.11 5.78 7.63
C LEU A 20 28.16 7.29 7.94
N VAL A 21 28.64 8.10 7.00
CA VAL A 21 28.68 9.57 7.16
C VAL A 21 27.28 10.12 7.36
N LEU A 22 26.30 9.69 6.57
CA LEU A 22 24.90 10.12 6.72
C LEU A 22 24.34 9.78 8.10
N LEU A 23 24.62 8.57 8.60
CA LEU A 23 24.17 8.15 9.93
C LEU A 23 24.89 8.92 11.06
N ILE A 24 26.21 9.12 10.96
CA ILE A 24 26.98 9.86 11.99
C ILE A 24 26.48 11.30 12.10
N VAL A 25 26.20 11.96 10.99
CA VAL A 25 25.69 13.35 10.99
C VAL A 25 24.37 13.46 11.75
N ARG A 26 23.51 12.43 11.64
CA ARG A 26 22.15 12.47 12.21
C ARG A 26 22.03 11.73 13.55
N ARG A 27 22.82 10.68 13.78
CA ARG A 27 22.67 9.72 14.89
C ARG A 27 23.98 9.32 15.52
N LYS A 28 24.87 10.30 15.77
CA LYS A 28 26.25 10.04 16.25
C LYS A 28 26.32 9.13 17.49
N SER A 29 25.51 9.40 18.50
CA SER A 29 25.50 8.63 19.76
C SER A 29 25.03 7.19 19.57
N ASP A 30 24.07 6.97 18.67
CA ASP A 30 23.47 5.66 18.42
C ASP A 30 24.39 4.79 17.58
N VAL A 31 25.00 5.36 16.55
CA VAL A 31 25.91 4.68 15.61
C VAL A 31 27.23 4.28 16.30
N LEU A 32 27.75 5.13 17.18
CA LEU A 32 28.99 4.85 17.91
C LEU A 32 28.77 4.02 19.19
N SER A 33 27.60 3.42 19.35
CA SER A 33 27.29 2.59 20.51
C SER A 33 28.00 1.22 20.45
N LYS A 34 28.33 0.67 21.63
CA LYS A 34 28.90 -0.70 21.73
C LYS A 34 27.97 -1.76 21.11
N ARG A 35 26.64 -1.56 21.21
CA ARG A 35 25.65 -2.49 20.63
C ARG A 35 25.73 -2.50 19.10
N MET A 36 25.87 -1.33 18.47
CA MET A 36 26.06 -1.22 17.04
C MET A 36 27.34 -1.88 16.57
N ALA A 37 28.46 -1.66 17.29
CA ALA A 37 29.73 -2.29 16.96
C ALA A 37 29.65 -3.84 17.04
N LEU A 38 29.04 -4.37 18.11
CA LEU A 38 28.85 -5.83 18.26
C LEU A 38 27.94 -6.40 17.17
N TYR A 39 26.86 -5.70 16.85
CA TYR A 39 25.95 -6.08 15.78
C TYR A 39 26.68 -6.18 14.42
N LEU A 40 27.45 -5.15 14.05
CA LEU A 40 28.20 -5.13 12.80
C LEU A 40 29.31 -6.22 12.79
N LEU A 41 30.05 -6.40 13.90
CA LEU A 41 31.09 -7.43 14.00
C LEU A 41 30.51 -8.84 13.85
N ALA A 42 29.39 -9.13 14.52
CA ALA A 42 28.74 -10.43 14.38
C ALA A 42 28.27 -10.67 12.94
N GLY A 43 27.68 -9.65 12.32
CA GLY A 43 27.27 -9.71 10.91
C GLY A 43 28.44 -9.96 9.97
N LEU A 44 29.56 -9.24 10.15
CA LEU A 44 30.79 -9.41 9.36
C LEU A 44 31.34 -10.84 9.47
N ALA A 45 31.37 -11.42 10.67
CA ALA A 45 31.83 -12.81 10.88
C ALA A 45 30.93 -13.81 10.15
N VAL A 46 29.61 -13.64 10.21
CA VAL A 46 28.66 -14.50 9.48
C VAL A 46 28.81 -14.34 7.97
N ALA A 47 28.92 -13.13 7.46
CA ALA A 47 29.10 -12.88 6.03
C ALA A 47 30.39 -13.44 5.50
N ALA A 48 31.52 -13.31 6.25
CA ALA A 48 32.78 -13.93 5.90
C ALA A 48 32.70 -15.47 5.87
N GLY A 49 31.99 -16.07 6.84
CA GLY A 49 31.71 -17.52 6.87
C GLY A 49 30.91 -17.98 5.65
N ILE A 50 29.91 -17.21 5.21
CA ILE A 50 29.15 -17.47 3.96
C ILE A 50 30.09 -17.40 2.76
N GLY A 51 30.92 -16.36 2.64
CA GLY A 51 31.91 -16.22 1.56
C GLY A 51 32.85 -17.40 1.49
N ALA A 52 33.37 -17.85 2.64
CA ALA A 52 34.24 -19.00 2.74
C ALA A 52 33.55 -20.33 2.36
N SER A 53 32.27 -20.49 2.71
CA SER A 53 31.53 -21.71 2.34
C SER A 53 31.16 -21.72 0.84
N LEU A 54 30.80 -20.59 0.26
CA LEU A 54 30.54 -20.45 -1.17
C LEU A 54 31.78 -20.76 -2.02
N ALA A 55 32.97 -20.41 -1.54
CA ALA A 55 34.26 -20.69 -2.22
C ALA A 55 34.52 -22.20 -2.39
N ARG A 56 33.86 -23.06 -1.62
CA ARG A 56 33.99 -24.54 -1.69
C ARG A 56 33.00 -25.16 -2.68
N ILE A 57 32.01 -24.42 -3.16
CA ILE A 57 31.02 -24.93 -4.09
C ILE A 57 31.56 -24.80 -5.51
N GLU A 58 31.66 -25.93 -6.22
CA GLU A 58 32.16 -25.94 -7.59
C GLU A 58 31.18 -25.41 -8.62
N SER A 59 29.91 -25.76 -8.47
CA SER A 59 28.84 -25.33 -9.38
C SER A 59 28.42 -23.86 -9.13
N VAL A 60 28.64 -23.02 -10.12
CA VAL A 60 28.26 -21.57 -10.07
C VAL A 60 26.77 -21.40 -9.81
N THR A 61 25.92 -22.20 -10.47
CA THR A 61 24.46 -22.13 -10.30
C THR A 61 24.04 -22.49 -8.87
N THR A 62 24.63 -23.54 -8.32
CA THR A 62 24.37 -23.97 -6.93
C THR A 62 24.84 -22.90 -5.95
N ALA A 63 26.04 -22.35 -6.15
CA ALA A 63 26.57 -21.28 -5.32
C ALA A 63 25.68 -20.03 -5.35
N PHE A 64 25.12 -19.69 -6.52
CA PHE A 64 24.21 -18.56 -6.67
C PHE A 64 22.89 -18.75 -5.88
N TYR A 65 22.25 -19.90 -5.99
CA TYR A 65 21.02 -20.16 -5.21
C TYR A 65 21.25 -20.15 -3.70
N TRP A 66 22.38 -20.71 -3.25
CA TRP A 66 22.78 -20.63 -1.84
C TRP A 66 23.03 -19.21 -1.39
N LEU A 67 23.71 -18.40 -2.22
CA LEU A 67 23.96 -16.99 -1.95
C LEU A 67 22.63 -16.24 -1.76
N GLU A 68 21.74 -16.32 -2.72
CA GLU A 68 20.44 -15.62 -2.70
C GLU A 68 19.60 -16.00 -1.47
N GLY A 69 19.51 -17.29 -1.15
CA GLY A 69 18.78 -17.78 0.02
C GLY A 69 19.38 -17.30 1.34
N LEU A 70 20.71 -17.42 1.50
CA LEU A 70 21.39 -16.98 2.71
C LEU A 70 21.34 -15.46 2.90
N VAL A 71 21.50 -14.70 1.82
CA VAL A 71 21.41 -13.23 1.86
C VAL A 71 20.01 -12.77 2.20
N LEU A 72 18.98 -13.44 1.71
CA LEU A 72 17.58 -13.16 2.11
C LEU A 72 17.36 -13.41 3.61
N VAL A 73 17.86 -14.54 4.13
CA VAL A 73 17.78 -14.86 5.57
C VAL A 73 18.53 -13.83 6.42
N LEU A 74 19.70 -13.38 5.96
CA LEU A 74 20.42 -12.28 6.60
C LEU A 74 19.63 -10.97 6.59
N GLY A 75 18.92 -10.67 5.50
CA GLY A 75 18.04 -9.50 5.41
C GLY A 75 16.89 -9.55 6.42
N VAL A 76 16.26 -10.72 6.60
CA VAL A 76 15.25 -10.92 7.66
C VAL A 76 15.87 -10.75 9.04
N GLY A 77 17.05 -11.37 9.28
CA GLY A 77 17.80 -11.23 10.52
C GLY A 77 18.15 -9.77 10.83
N HIS A 78 18.61 -9.02 9.81
CA HIS A 78 18.89 -7.59 9.92
C HIS A 78 17.64 -6.82 10.37
N LEU A 79 16.50 -7.01 9.69
CA LEU A 79 15.25 -6.33 10.01
C LEU A 79 14.82 -6.58 11.47
N VAL A 80 14.82 -7.86 11.89
CA VAL A 80 14.40 -8.25 13.24
C VAL A 80 15.38 -7.72 14.31
N LEU A 81 16.67 -7.90 14.10
CA LEU A 81 17.69 -7.47 15.06
C LEU A 81 17.81 -5.96 15.13
N ALA A 82 17.80 -5.25 13.99
CA ALA A 82 17.90 -3.81 13.96
C ALA A 82 16.73 -3.16 14.70
N ARG A 83 15.50 -3.59 14.44
CA ARG A 83 14.31 -3.06 15.10
C ARG A 83 14.19 -3.46 16.57
N SER A 84 14.69 -4.63 16.97
CA SER A 84 14.67 -5.06 18.38
C SER A 84 15.77 -4.43 19.22
N GLN A 85 16.95 -4.20 18.66
CA GLN A 85 18.11 -3.69 19.40
C GLN A 85 18.22 -2.17 19.39
N PHE A 86 17.72 -1.50 18.35
CA PHE A 86 17.85 -0.05 18.17
C PHE A 86 16.51 0.65 18.25
N SER A 87 16.13 1.09 19.45
CA SER A 87 14.85 1.76 19.71
C SER A 87 14.63 3.02 18.87
N TRP A 88 15.71 3.69 18.46
CA TRP A 88 15.64 4.90 17.64
C TRP A 88 15.06 4.64 16.24
N ILE A 89 15.14 3.42 15.70
CA ILE A 89 14.61 3.07 14.38
C ILE A 89 13.10 3.34 14.31
N HIS A 90 12.35 3.08 15.39
CA HIS A 90 10.90 3.29 15.41
C HIS A 90 10.47 4.75 15.33
N THR A 91 11.36 5.68 15.71
CA THR A 91 11.10 7.13 15.71
C THR A 91 11.87 7.88 14.64
N ALA A 92 12.79 7.21 13.96
CA ALA A 92 13.63 7.79 12.93
C ALA A 92 12.88 7.98 11.61
N PRO A 93 13.28 8.95 10.79
CA PRO A 93 12.82 9.01 9.41
C PRO A 93 13.31 7.79 8.63
N VAL A 94 12.55 7.38 7.63
CA VAL A 94 12.86 6.23 6.75
C VAL A 94 14.28 6.30 6.16
N SER A 95 14.78 7.50 5.91
CA SER A 95 16.15 7.72 5.41
C SER A 95 17.24 7.18 6.33
N ASP A 96 17.02 7.21 7.65
CA ASP A 96 18.00 6.71 8.61
C ASP A 96 18.01 5.17 8.65
N GLU A 97 16.84 4.54 8.59
CA GLU A 97 16.70 3.09 8.46
C GLU A 97 17.32 2.59 7.15
N LEU A 98 17.05 3.27 6.03
CA LEU A 98 17.68 2.95 4.74
C LEU A 98 19.20 3.15 4.76
N SER A 99 19.71 4.19 5.45
CA SER A 99 21.16 4.39 5.60
C SER A 99 21.82 3.27 6.42
N LEU A 100 21.17 2.79 7.49
CA LEU A 100 21.63 1.64 8.25
C LEU A 100 21.61 0.35 7.41
N LEU A 101 20.55 0.13 6.65
CA LEU A 101 20.42 -1.00 5.73
C LEU A 101 21.55 -1.01 4.70
N MET A 102 21.81 0.15 4.05
CA MET A 102 22.89 0.31 3.08
C MET A 102 24.27 0.10 3.70
N LEU A 103 24.54 0.68 4.87
CA LEU A 103 25.79 0.48 5.61
C LEU A 103 26.02 -1.01 5.90
N THR A 104 25.02 -1.66 6.46
CA THR A 104 25.11 -3.07 6.83
C THR A 104 25.31 -3.94 5.59
N ALA A 105 24.49 -3.77 4.55
CA ALA A 105 24.62 -4.53 3.30
C ALA A 105 26.00 -4.38 2.67
N ALA A 106 26.50 -3.15 2.57
CA ALA A 106 27.81 -2.88 1.96
C ALA A 106 28.98 -3.50 2.75
N LEU A 107 28.94 -3.40 4.07
CA LEU A 107 29.97 -4.01 4.93
C LEU A 107 29.94 -5.54 4.87
N LEU A 108 28.76 -6.14 4.94
CA LEU A 108 28.61 -7.60 4.88
C LEU A 108 29.00 -8.14 3.49
N ALA A 109 28.55 -7.46 2.41
CA ALA A 109 28.95 -7.80 1.05
C ALA A 109 30.48 -7.72 0.85
N MET A 110 31.11 -6.70 1.44
CA MET A 110 32.58 -6.56 1.39
C MET A 110 33.30 -7.70 2.11
N ALA A 111 32.85 -8.05 3.33
CA ALA A 111 33.43 -9.15 4.09
C ALA A 111 33.27 -10.50 3.38
N GLN A 112 32.09 -10.76 2.83
CA GLN A 112 31.79 -11.97 2.06
C GLN A 112 32.63 -12.05 0.79
N THR A 113 32.72 -10.97 0.01
CA THR A 113 33.49 -10.91 -1.24
C THR A 113 34.97 -11.09 -0.97
N LEU A 114 35.48 -10.46 0.09
CA LEU A 114 36.85 -10.62 0.50
C LEU A 114 37.18 -12.08 0.90
N ALA A 115 36.35 -12.68 1.75
CA ALA A 115 36.52 -14.07 2.17
C ALA A 115 36.48 -15.07 1.00
N TYR A 116 35.51 -14.86 0.07
CA TYR A 116 35.42 -15.66 -1.16
C TYR A 116 36.66 -15.49 -2.04
N GLY A 117 37.05 -14.23 -2.31
CA GLY A 117 38.19 -13.93 -3.20
C GLY A 117 39.55 -14.39 -2.68
N LEU A 118 39.76 -14.41 -1.35
CA LEU A 118 40.95 -14.94 -0.74
C LEU A 118 41.07 -16.47 -0.91
N LEU A 119 39.97 -17.18 -0.85
CA LEU A 119 39.91 -18.64 -0.96
C LEU A 119 39.84 -19.14 -2.42
N ARG A 120 39.32 -18.30 -3.33
CA ARG A 120 39.15 -18.64 -4.75
C ARG A 120 39.54 -17.45 -5.67
N PRO A 121 40.85 -17.12 -5.74
CA PRO A 121 41.33 -15.91 -6.41
C PRO A 121 40.97 -15.83 -7.92
N SER A 122 40.87 -16.98 -8.59
CA SER A 122 40.55 -17.09 -10.02
C SER A 122 39.09 -17.32 -10.32
N GLY A 123 38.19 -17.08 -9.37
CA GLY A 123 36.78 -17.37 -9.50
C GLY A 123 36.04 -16.35 -10.40
N THR A 124 35.52 -16.80 -11.53
CA THR A 124 34.68 -16.00 -12.46
C THR A 124 33.36 -15.54 -11.81
N PHE A 125 32.99 -16.12 -10.67
CA PHE A 125 31.77 -15.85 -9.92
C PHE A 125 31.88 -14.62 -8.98
N LEU A 126 33.10 -14.06 -8.83
CA LEU A 126 33.36 -12.97 -7.88
C LEU A 126 32.45 -11.74 -8.05
N PRO A 127 32.17 -11.22 -9.27
CA PRO A 127 31.24 -10.11 -9.44
C PRO A 127 29.82 -10.44 -9.00
N ALA A 128 29.36 -11.67 -9.25
CA ALA A 128 28.03 -12.13 -8.82
C ALA A 128 27.94 -12.22 -7.29
N VAL A 129 28.99 -12.65 -6.60
CA VAL A 129 29.06 -12.65 -5.13
C VAL A 129 28.96 -11.24 -4.56
N ALA A 130 29.62 -10.28 -5.20
CA ALA A 130 29.59 -8.87 -4.78
C ALA A 130 28.23 -8.20 -5.04
N LEU A 131 27.53 -8.56 -6.13
CA LEU A 131 26.25 -7.97 -6.55
C LEU A 131 25.03 -8.74 -6.07
N GLY A 132 25.18 -9.99 -5.61
CA GLY A 132 24.09 -10.89 -5.17
C GLY A 132 23.47 -10.50 -3.82
N TRP A 133 23.51 -9.20 -3.44
CA TRP A 133 22.99 -8.69 -2.18
C TRP A 133 21.58 -8.05 -2.29
N LEU A 134 20.98 -8.08 -3.47
CA LEU A 134 19.62 -7.55 -3.67
C LEU A 134 18.56 -8.18 -2.75
N PRO A 135 18.56 -9.51 -2.50
CA PRO A 135 17.59 -10.11 -1.59
C PRO A 135 17.68 -9.61 -0.15
N PHE A 136 18.83 -9.09 0.29
CA PHE A 136 19.00 -8.50 1.62
C PHE A 136 18.07 -7.31 1.89
N PHE A 137 17.76 -6.53 0.86
CA PHE A 137 16.93 -5.35 0.95
C PHE A 137 15.43 -5.67 1.01
N LEU A 138 15.03 -6.81 0.45
CA LEU A 138 13.60 -7.15 0.27
C LEU A 138 12.80 -7.13 1.57
N PRO A 139 13.24 -7.75 2.70
CA PRO A 139 12.45 -7.76 3.92
C PRO A 139 12.21 -6.36 4.49
N THR A 140 13.25 -5.51 4.51
CA THR A 140 13.12 -4.13 5.02
C THR A 140 12.28 -3.27 4.11
N LEU A 141 12.48 -3.33 2.79
CA LEU A 141 11.67 -2.58 1.82
C LEU A 141 10.21 -3.01 1.85
N PHE A 142 9.94 -4.31 1.97
CA PHE A 142 8.58 -4.83 2.11
C PHE A 142 7.92 -4.29 3.38
N MET A 143 8.63 -4.30 4.52
CA MET A 143 8.09 -3.79 5.78
C MET A 143 7.82 -2.29 5.74
N LEU A 144 8.72 -1.50 5.15
CA LEU A 144 8.52 -0.06 4.94
C LEU A 144 7.32 0.23 4.03
N ALA A 145 7.18 -0.53 2.95
CA ALA A 145 6.04 -0.41 2.05
C ALA A 145 4.73 -0.79 2.76
N TYR A 146 4.73 -1.87 3.55
CA TYR A 146 3.58 -2.28 4.34
C TYR A 146 3.17 -1.21 5.36
N GLU A 147 4.13 -0.64 6.10
CA GLU A 147 3.87 0.44 7.06
C GLU A 147 3.34 1.71 6.38
N ALA A 148 3.89 2.07 5.21
CA ALA A 148 3.40 3.19 4.43
C ALA A 148 1.95 2.94 3.96
N PHE A 149 1.65 1.73 3.51
CA PHE A 149 0.31 1.33 3.09
C PHE A 149 -0.68 1.32 4.27
N ALA A 150 -0.26 0.79 5.43
CA ALA A 150 -1.08 0.75 6.64
C ALA A 150 -1.41 2.15 7.20
N LYS A 151 -0.58 3.16 6.92
CA LYS A 151 -0.82 4.56 7.31
C LYS A 151 -1.85 5.27 6.41
N ILE A 152 -2.24 4.68 5.26
CA ILE A 152 -3.28 5.26 4.41
C ILE A 152 -4.61 5.17 5.16
N PRO A 153 -5.23 6.33 5.51
CA PRO A 153 -6.49 6.29 6.23
C PRO A 153 -7.56 5.60 5.38
N ALA A 154 -8.44 4.85 6.04
CA ALA A 154 -9.60 4.28 5.39
C ALA A 154 -10.39 5.40 4.71
N ARG A 155 -10.76 5.22 3.44
CA ARG A 155 -11.55 6.22 2.71
C ARG A 155 -12.89 6.35 3.40
N VAL A 156 -13.15 7.53 3.98
CA VAL A 156 -14.48 7.89 4.50
C VAL A 156 -15.32 8.31 3.30
N TYR A 157 -16.27 7.47 2.93
CA TYR A 157 -17.23 7.80 1.87
C TYR A 157 -18.34 8.65 2.47
N ARG A 158 -18.75 9.73 1.78
CA ARG A 158 -19.91 10.50 2.18
C ARG A 158 -21.16 9.64 2.00
N LYS A 159 -21.80 9.34 3.12
CA LYS A 159 -23.10 8.65 3.15
C LYS A 159 -24.21 9.66 2.95
N TRP A 160 -25.23 9.27 2.24
CA TRP A 160 -26.44 10.04 2.12
C TRP A 160 -27.58 9.29 2.80
N PHE A 161 -28.39 10.01 3.56
CA PHE A 161 -29.57 9.49 4.22
C PHE A 161 -30.80 10.15 3.62
N TYR A 162 -31.89 9.38 3.46
CA TYR A 162 -33.13 9.92 2.93
C TYR A 162 -33.69 10.99 3.90
N PRO A 163 -33.92 12.24 3.42
CA PRO A 163 -34.41 13.30 4.28
C PRO A 163 -35.95 13.22 4.38
N VAL A 164 -36.45 12.60 5.45
CA VAL A 164 -37.90 12.38 5.66
C VAL A 164 -38.66 13.66 5.82
N ASP A 165 -38.07 14.66 6.49
CA ASP A 165 -38.72 15.94 6.85
C ASP A 165 -38.50 17.04 5.80
N ARG A 166 -37.88 16.73 4.68
CA ARG A 166 -37.57 17.69 3.62
C ARG A 166 -38.53 17.51 2.46
N GLU A 167 -39.10 18.63 1.97
CA GLU A 167 -39.90 18.64 0.73
C GLU A 167 -39.09 18.06 -0.43
N VAL A 168 -39.79 17.29 -1.25
CA VAL A 168 -39.22 16.69 -2.45
C VAL A 168 -38.81 17.79 -3.43
N PRO A 169 -37.55 17.82 -3.88
CA PRO A 169 -37.09 18.87 -4.77
C PRO A 169 -37.84 18.82 -6.12
N LEU A 170 -38.40 19.92 -6.54
CA LEU A 170 -38.93 20.06 -7.89
C LEU A 170 -37.79 20.03 -8.89
N ILE A 171 -37.82 19.09 -9.82
CA ILE A 171 -36.83 18.92 -10.86
C ILE A 171 -37.36 19.45 -12.17
N GLU A 172 -36.88 20.64 -12.56
CA GLU A 172 -37.14 21.16 -13.91
C GLU A 172 -36.18 20.44 -14.89
N LEU A 173 -36.74 19.86 -15.95
CA LEU A 173 -36.01 19.10 -16.95
C LEU A 173 -35.37 20.01 -18.02
N VAL A 174 -34.42 20.86 -17.59
CA VAL A 174 -33.61 21.71 -18.48
C VAL A 174 -32.20 21.14 -18.52
N ASP A 175 -31.57 21.10 -19.67
CA ASP A 175 -30.22 20.56 -19.90
C ASP A 175 -29.98 19.20 -19.23
N THR A 176 -30.78 18.22 -19.61
CA THR A 176 -30.76 16.90 -18.98
C THR A 176 -29.82 15.94 -19.63
N ILE A 177 -29.19 15.09 -18.79
CA ILE A 177 -28.46 13.88 -19.19
C ILE A 177 -29.25 12.64 -18.78
N ARG A 178 -29.06 11.55 -19.51
CA ARG A 178 -29.61 10.24 -19.15
C ARG A 178 -28.62 9.52 -18.24
N LEU A 179 -29.10 9.03 -17.10
CA LEU A 179 -28.30 8.25 -16.15
C LEU A 179 -28.97 6.90 -15.89
N HIS A 180 -28.17 5.89 -15.67
CA HIS A 180 -28.61 4.56 -15.24
C HIS A 180 -28.26 4.37 -13.77
N VAL A 181 -29.24 4.47 -12.90
CA VAL A 181 -29.07 4.33 -11.45
C VAL A 181 -29.42 2.91 -11.04
N GLN A 182 -28.44 2.18 -10.53
CA GLN A 182 -28.63 0.83 -10.02
C GLN A 182 -28.78 0.89 -8.50
N VAL A 183 -29.90 0.41 -7.99
CA VAL A 183 -30.27 0.49 -6.57
C VAL A 183 -30.65 -0.90 -6.07
N SER A 184 -30.23 -1.23 -4.85
CA SER A 184 -30.82 -2.34 -4.10
C SER A 184 -32.13 -1.85 -3.46
N LYS A 185 -33.25 -2.52 -3.74
CA LYS A 185 -34.55 -2.16 -3.15
C LYS A 185 -34.59 -2.43 -1.66
N LYS A 186 -33.87 -3.46 -1.21
CA LYS A 186 -33.74 -3.85 0.22
C LYS A 186 -32.28 -3.99 0.63
N PRO A 187 -31.91 -3.71 1.88
CA PRO A 187 -30.52 -3.80 2.36
C PRO A 187 -29.86 -5.15 2.12
N ASP A 188 -30.62 -6.22 2.33
CA ASP A 188 -30.13 -7.60 2.27
C ASP A 188 -30.22 -8.23 0.87
N GLN A 189 -30.75 -7.51 -0.12
CA GLN A 189 -30.83 -8.02 -1.49
C GLN A 189 -29.56 -7.71 -2.28
N PRO A 190 -28.81 -8.72 -2.75
CA PRO A 190 -27.65 -8.51 -3.60
C PRO A 190 -28.03 -8.01 -5.01
N GLN A 191 -29.30 -8.20 -5.40
CA GLN A 191 -29.79 -7.88 -6.73
C GLN A 191 -30.04 -6.36 -6.86
N LEU A 192 -29.45 -5.76 -7.90
CA LEU A 192 -29.61 -4.35 -8.23
C LEU A 192 -30.68 -4.18 -9.30
N THR A 193 -31.61 -3.26 -9.06
CA THR A 193 -32.60 -2.83 -10.06
C THR A 193 -32.07 -1.58 -10.75
N THR A 194 -32.15 -1.53 -12.08
CA THR A 194 -31.67 -0.40 -12.87
C THR A 194 -32.83 0.53 -13.23
N TYR A 195 -32.69 1.78 -12.84
CA TYR A 195 -33.60 2.86 -13.20
C TYR A 195 -32.94 3.78 -14.22
N THR A 196 -33.66 4.15 -15.27
CA THR A 196 -33.20 5.13 -16.25
C THR A 196 -33.81 6.47 -15.93
N VAL A 197 -33.00 7.42 -15.50
CA VAL A 197 -33.45 8.73 -15.03
C VAL A 197 -32.92 9.83 -15.94
N LYS A 198 -33.76 10.80 -16.30
CA LYS A 198 -33.36 12.06 -16.92
C LYS A 198 -33.07 13.06 -15.81
N ALA A 199 -31.87 13.59 -15.78
CA ALA A 199 -31.39 14.45 -14.70
C ALA A 199 -30.79 15.73 -15.23
N PRO A 200 -31.16 16.91 -14.70
CA PRO A 200 -30.49 18.17 -15.02
C PRO A 200 -29.05 18.17 -14.55
N ILE A 201 -28.15 18.64 -15.40
CA ILE A 201 -26.71 18.57 -15.16
C ILE A 201 -26.25 19.40 -13.94
N ASP A 202 -26.98 20.42 -13.59
CA ASP A 202 -26.67 21.33 -12.48
C ASP A 202 -27.21 20.86 -11.12
N ARG A 203 -28.08 19.87 -11.12
CA ARG A 203 -28.64 19.34 -9.88
C ARG A 203 -27.65 18.39 -9.20
N SER A 204 -27.76 18.33 -7.87
CA SER A 204 -26.95 17.42 -7.06
C SER A 204 -27.46 15.98 -7.16
N LEU A 205 -26.53 15.03 -6.94
CA LEU A 205 -26.90 13.62 -6.96
C LEU A 205 -27.89 13.27 -5.83
N HIS A 206 -27.81 13.97 -4.68
CA HIS A 206 -28.73 13.70 -3.57
C HIS A 206 -30.16 14.17 -3.87
N ASP A 207 -30.34 15.32 -4.54
CA ASP A 207 -31.70 15.80 -4.93
C ASP A 207 -32.33 14.86 -5.97
N LEU A 208 -31.52 14.44 -6.95
CA LEU A 208 -31.96 13.47 -7.94
C LEU A 208 -32.40 12.15 -7.31
N PHE A 209 -31.60 11.62 -6.37
CA PHE A 209 -31.91 10.35 -5.74
C PHE A 209 -33.08 10.44 -4.78
N HIS A 210 -33.25 11.58 -4.09
CA HIS A 210 -34.43 11.87 -3.28
C HIS A 210 -35.72 11.86 -4.15
N TYR A 211 -35.70 12.57 -5.24
CA TYR A 211 -36.83 12.60 -6.19
C TYR A 211 -37.12 11.21 -6.78
N MET A 212 -36.10 10.48 -7.18
CA MET A 212 -36.23 9.14 -7.75
C MET A 212 -36.91 8.17 -6.77
N ILE A 213 -36.48 8.15 -5.50
CA ILE A 213 -37.12 7.30 -4.49
C ILE A 213 -38.56 7.70 -4.25
N TYR A 214 -38.84 9.00 -4.15
CA TYR A 214 -40.19 9.51 -3.95
C TYR A 214 -41.13 9.13 -5.11
N SER A 215 -40.70 9.40 -6.36
CA SER A 215 -41.50 9.07 -7.54
C SER A 215 -41.75 7.57 -7.66
N HIS A 216 -40.70 6.74 -7.45
CA HIS A 216 -40.84 5.29 -7.51
C HIS A 216 -41.83 4.77 -6.45
N ASN A 217 -41.67 5.20 -5.20
CA ASN A 217 -42.47 4.69 -4.08
C ASN A 217 -43.91 5.17 -4.06
N ASN A 218 -44.21 6.34 -4.63
CA ASN A 218 -45.57 6.93 -4.56
C ASN A 218 -46.31 6.88 -5.90
N GLU A 219 -45.60 6.87 -7.04
CA GLU A 219 -46.21 7.03 -8.35
C GLU A 219 -46.01 5.81 -9.26
N GLU A 220 -44.81 5.22 -9.32
CA GLU A 220 -44.46 4.20 -10.30
C GLU A 220 -44.76 2.77 -9.81
N ASP A 221 -44.29 2.39 -8.62
CA ASP A 221 -44.40 1.02 -8.07
C ASP A 221 -44.59 1.03 -6.54
N PRO A 222 -45.76 1.54 -6.04
CA PRO A 222 -45.99 1.61 -4.58
C PRO A 222 -46.05 0.26 -3.89
N GLU A 223 -46.30 -0.82 -4.62
CA GLU A 223 -46.38 -2.18 -4.07
C GLU A 223 -45.01 -2.75 -3.79
N ASN A 224 -43.94 -2.20 -4.40
CA ASN A 224 -42.59 -2.72 -4.34
C ASN A 224 -41.57 -1.59 -4.09
N PRO A 225 -41.69 -0.86 -2.95
CA PRO A 225 -40.94 0.35 -2.69
C PRO A 225 -39.46 0.11 -2.47
N ILE A 226 -38.66 1.15 -2.72
CA ILE A 226 -37.28 1.20 -2.28
C ILE A 226 -37.29 1.53 -0.78
N GLU A 227 -36.79 0.62 0.03
CA GLU A 227 -36.74 0.82 1.48
C GLU A 227 -35.69 1.87 1.85
N TYR A 228 -36.11 2.90 2.58
CA TYR A 228 -35.24 4.00 3.04
C TYR A 228 -35.30 4.25 4.56
N HIS A 229 -36.22 3.57 5.24
CA HIS A 229 -36.36 3.59 6.68
C HIS A 229 -36.16 2.17 7.21
N GLU A 230 -35.02 1.84 7.70
CA GLU A 230 -34.87 0.83 8.70
C GLU A 230 -34.14 1.47 9.87
N VAL A 231 -34.88 1.82 10.89
CA VAL A 231 -34.34 1.92 12.23
C VAL A 231 -34.29 0.48 12.69
N ASP A 232 -33.10 -0.13 12.53
CA ASP A 232 -32.80 -1.41 13.14
C ASP A 232 -33.15 -1.33 14.63
N THR A 233 -33.40 -2.47 15.27
CA THR A 233 -33.62 -2.60 16.73
C THR A 233 -32.57 -1.87 17.58
N GLU A 234 -31.44 -1.49 16.98
CA GLU A 234 -30.35 -0.71 17.56
C GLU A 234 -30.36 0.80 17.20
N GLY A 235 -31.35 1.31 16.49
CA GLY A 235 -31.44 2.72 16.09
C GLY A 235 -30.54 3.11 14.93
N SER A 236 -30.14 2.16 14.08
CA SER A 236 -29.29 2.42 12.93
C SER A 236 -30.10 3.00 11.75
N LEU A 237 -29.57 4.04 11.10
CA LEU A 237 -30.16 4.64 9.91
C LEU A 237 -29.61 3.99 8.64
N LEU A 238 -30.50 3.68 7.68
CA LEU A 238 -30.13 3.22 6.36
C LEU A 238 -29.56 4.37 5.54
N GLY A 239 -28.29 4.28 5.19
CA GLY A 239 -27.61 5.26 4.34
C GLY A 239 -27.17 4.66 3.01
N TRP A 240 -26.99 5.50 2.01
CA TRP A 240 -26.46 5.08 0.71
C TRP A 240 -25.09 5.68 0.43
N VAL A 241 -24.29 4.90 -0.30
CA VAL A 241 -23.01 5.32 -0.88
C VAL A 241 -23.10 5.17 -2.39
N PHE A 242 -22.70 6.21 -3.11
CA PHE A 242 -22.77 6.26 -4.56
C PHE A 242 -21.40 6.03 -5.17
N TYR A 243 -21.34 5.21 -6.22
CA TYR A 243 -20.13 5.02 -6.98
C TYR A 243 -20.39 4.71 -8.45
N ARG A 244 -19.42 5.06 -9.29
CA ARG A 244 -19.36 4.68 -10.70
C ARG A 244 -18.41 3.50 -10.86
N PRO A 245 -18.86 2.36 -11.42
CA PRO A 245 -17.98 1.24 -11.74
C PRO A 245 -17.04 1.64 -12.89
N LYS A 246 -15.76 1.29 -12.77
CA LYS A 246 -14.74 1.43 -13.82
C LYS A 246 -14.11 0.07 -14.09
N LEU A 247 -13.51 -0.10 -15.29
CA LEU A 247 -12.81 -1.32 -15.71
C LEU A 247 -13.65 -2.59 -15.46
N GLY A 248 -14.88 -2.63 -15.97
CA GLY A 248 -15.75 -3.79 -15.82
C GLY A 248 -16.21 -4.08 -14.38
N GLY A 249 -16.16 -3.09 -13.48
CA GLY A 249 -16.58 -3.24 -12.08
C GLY A 249 -15.45 -3.51 -11.08
N PHE A 250 -14.22 -3.76 -11.54
CA PHE A 250 -13.07 -4.00 -10.65
C PHE A 250 -12.68 -2.76 -9.82
N LEU A 251 -12.88 -1.56 -10.36
CA LEU A 251 -12.62 -0.31 -9.66
C LEU A 251 -13.91 0.45 -9.41
N LYS A 252 -14.05 1.00 -8.20
CA LYS A 252 -15.19 1.83 -7.79
C LYS A 252 -14.70 3.26 -7.62
N HIS A 253 -15.29 4.19 -8.40
CA HIS A 253 -15.06 5.62 -8.21
C HIS A 253 -16.23 6.18 -7.42
N TYR A 254 -16.00 6.46 -6.14
CA TYR A 254 -17.04 6.98 -5.25
C TYR A 254 -17.38 8.43 -5.57
N LEU A 255 -18.67 8.74 -5.48
CA LEU A 255 -19.23 10.03 -5.80
C LEU A 255 -19.66 10.73 -4.50
N ASP A 256 -19.46 12.04 -4.45
CA ASP A 256 -20.01 12.88 -3.39
C ASP A 256 -21.44 13.26 -3.75
N PRO A 257 -22.46 12.83 -2.97
CA PRO A 257 -23.86 13.10 -3.30
C PRO A 257 -24.23 14.58 -3.24
N SER A 258 -23.46 15.42 -2.54
CA SER A 258 -23.70 16.87 -2.43
C SER A 258 -23.25 17.67 -3.65
N LEU A 259 -22.45 17.07 -4.53
CA LEU A 259 -21.98 17.72 -5.74
C LEU A 259 -23.00 17.62 -6.87
N SER A 260 -23.03 18.63 -7.74
CA SER A 260 -23.81 18.58 -8.98
C SER A 260 -23.28 17.50 -9.92
N LEU A 261 -24.13 17.02 -10.84
CA LEU A 261 -23.75 16.00 -11.81
C LEU A 261 -22.61 16.49 -12.71
N SER A 262 -22.60 17.78 -13.07
CA SER A 262 -21.51 18.42 -13.82
C SER A 262 -20.18 18.39 -13.07
N ARG A 263 -20.17 18.77 -11.78
CA ARG A 263 -18.95 18.73 -10.93
C ARG A 263 -18.46 17.31 -10.69
N SER A 264 -19.37 16.34 -10.66
CA SER A 264 -19.06 14.92 -10.56
C SER A 264 -18.57 14.31 -11.89
N LYS A 265 -18.49 15.13 -12.96
CA LYS A 265 -18.08 14.72 -14.31
C LYS A 265 -18.88 13.53 -14.84
N LEU A 266 -20.19 13.55 -14.59
CA LEU A 266 -21.11 12.54 -15.10
C LEU A 266 -21.55 12.94 -16.50
N THR A 267 -21.60 11.96 -17.38
CA THR A 267 -22.02 12.11 -18.79
C THR A 267 -23.25 11.27 -19.05
N SER A 268 -23.93 11.51 -20.17
CA SER A 268 -25.07 10.68 -20.57
C SER A 268 -24.69 9.20 -20.60
N ASP A 269 -25.65 8.35 -20.23
CA ASP A 269 -25.55 6.89 -20.15
C ASP A 269 -24.53 6.36 -19.11
N THR A 270 -24.12 7.24 -18.17
CA THR A 270 -23.27 6.81 -17.04
C THR A 270 -24.08 5.92 -16.10
N ILE A 271 -23.47 4.79 -15.69
CA ILE A 271 -24.01 3.89 -14.66
C ILE A 271 -23.55 4.37 -13.28
N ILE A 272 -24.49 4.63 -12.38
CA ILE A 272 -24.26 4.95 -10.97
C ILE A 272 -24.85 3.84 -10.13
N VAL A 273 -24.07 3.30 -9.20
CA VAL A 273 -24.56 2.32 -8.23
C VAL A 273 -24.77 3.01 -6.89
N ALA A 274 -26.01 2.96 -6.41
CA ALA A 274 -26.39 3.37 -5.06
C ALA A 274 -26.51 2.12 -4.18
N ARG A 275 -25.55 1.95 -3.27
CA ARG A 275 -25.54 0.81 -2.36
C ARG A 275 -25.92 1.25 -0.96
N SER A 276 -26.90 0.55 -0.37
CA SER A 276 -27.33 0.79 0.99
C SER A 276 -26.31 0.25 2.01
N TYR A 277 -26.19 0.97 3.11
CA TYR A 277 -25.39 0.58 4.28
C TYR A 277 -26.20 0.86 5.54
N VAL A 278 -26.26 -0.12 6.43
CA VAL A 278 -26.72 0.09 7.79
C VAL A 278 -25.60 0.79 8.57
N SER A 279 -25.87 1.99 9.08
CA SER A 279 -24.94 2.74 9.90
C SER A 279 -25.25 2.52 11.36
N SER A 280 -24.47 1.69 12.07
CA SER A 280 -24.52 1.68 13.53
C SER A 280 -24.13 3.07 14.05
N ILE A 281 -24.97 3.68 14.86
CA ILE A 281 -24.62 4.89 15.59
C ILE A 281 -23.55 4.48 16.60
N GLN A 282 -22.28 4.80 16.32
CA GLN A 282 -21.23 4.73 17.34
C GLN A 282 -21.61 5.72 18.45
N LYS A 283 -21.99 5.18 19.60
CA LYS A 283 -22.13 5.94 20.85
C LYS A 283 -20.78 6.37 21.39
#